data_faac07f5b6295ce7a8f0ee1e9937f6f4
#
_entry.id   faac07f5b6295ce7a8f0ee1e9937f6f4
#
_cell.length_a   1.000
_cell.length_b   1.000
_cell.length_c   1.000
_cell.angle_alpha   90.00
_cell.angle_beta   90.00
_cell.angle_gamma   90.00
#
_symmetry.space_group_name_H-M   'P 1'
#
loop_
_entity.id
_entity.type
_entity.pdbx_description
1 polymer ?
#
loop_
_entity_poly.entity_id
_entity_poly.type
_entity_poly.pdbx_seq_one_letter_code
_entity_poly.pdbx_strand_id
1 'polypeptide(L)'
;MSGEADLFGAPGALPEGFRYRQGLLSADEESVLARELSTLPFKPFDFHGYQANRQVVGFGYRYDYDRRAVVEAAPVPSFLTPLRRKIAESFDREADAFRQVLINEYRPGAGIGWHRDKPQFDEVVGVSLLAPCVFRFRRRSGETWDRRSLTVEPRSAYLLTGPSRTIWEHSIPAVDRHRYSITFRTLAAKAAPDARSKATGRIENH
;
A
#
# COMPACT_ATOMS: atom_id res chain seq x y z
N MET A 1 1.16 37.87 -26.84
CA MET A 1 2.04 37.05 -25.98
C MET A 1 1.23 36.72 -24.74
N SER A 2 0.54 35.59 -24.82
CA SER A 2 -0.38 35.09 -23.76
C SER A 2 0.41 34.12 -22.90
N GLY A 3 0.71 34.52 -21.67
CA GLY A 3 1.34 33.66 -20.69
C GLY A 3 0.31 32.63 -20.24
N GLU A 4 0.50 31.38 -20.60
CA GLU A 4 -0.15 30.25 -19.95
C GLU A 4 0.30 30.20 -18.49
N ALA A 5 -0.63 30.43 -17.59
CA ALA A 5 -0.41 30.23 -16.17
C ALA A 5 -0.17 28.74 -15.92
N ASP A 6 1.05 28.41 -15.49
CA ASP A 6 1.44 27.08 -15.03
C ASP A 6 0.54 26.69 -13.83
N LEU A 7 -0.50 25.92 -14.11
CA LEU A 7 -1.46 25.40 -13.11
C LEU A 7 -0.84 24.32 -12.20
N PHE A 8 0.40 23.94 -12.45
CA PHE A 8 1.20 23.03 -11.64
C PHE A 8 2.38 23.81 -11.06
N GLY A 9 2.19 24.38 -9.89
CA GLY A 9 3.28 25.06 -9.16
C GLY A 9 4.53 24.20 -9.14
N ALA A 10 5.73 24.85 -9.17
CA ALA A 10 7.04 24.20 -9.17
C ALA A 10 7.04 22.96 -8.24
N PRO A 11 7.68 21.84 -8.65
CA PRO A 11 7.65 20.62 -7.87
C PRO A 11 8.31 20.85 -6.51
N GLY A 12 7.50 21.18 -5.52
CA GLY A 12 7.94 21.24 -4.13
C GLY A 12 8.46 19.87 -3.72
N ALA A 13 9.41 19.83 -2.77
CA ALA A 13 9.94 18.58 -2.25
C ALA A 13 8.79 17.62 -1.84
N LEU A 14 8.93 16.35 -2.17
CA LEU A 14 7.98 15.31 -1.75
C LEU A 14 7.88 15.25 -0.21
N PRO A 15 6.79 14.73 0.35
CA PRO A 15 6.61 14.66 1.80
C PRO A 15 7.79 14.01 2.50
N GLU A 16 8.22 14.58 3.63
CA GLU A 16 9.22 13.96 4.50
C GLU A 16 8.80 12.55 4.90
N GLY A 17 9.75 11.61 4.86
CA GLY A 17 9.51 10.18 5.09
C GLY A 17 9.00 9.42 3.87
N PHE A 18 8.80 10.08 2.72
CA PHE A 18 8.54 9.41 1.45
C PHE A 18 9.84 9.07 0.74
N ARG A 19 9.99 7.80 0.35
CA ARG A 19 11.12 7.33 -0.46
C ARG A 19 10.57 6.63 -1.70
N TYR A 20 11.24 6.77 -2.86
CA TYR A 20 10.82 6.18 -4.11
C TYR A 20 11.99 5.49 -4.82
N ARG A 21 11.75 4.29 -5.32
CA ARG A 21 12.70 3.45 -6.05
C ARG A 21 12.11 3.03 -7.38
N GLN A 22 12.66 3.55 -8.48
CA GLN A 22 12.37 3.07 -9.83
C GLN A 22 13.17 1.80 -10.13
N GLY A 23 12.67 0.97 -11.05
CA GLY A 23 13.40 -0.19 -11.53
C GLY A 23 13.67 -1.25 -10.47
N LEU A 24 12.79 -1.37 -9.47
CA LEU A 24 12.89 -2.42 -8.44
C LEU A 24 12.80 -3.82 -9.04
N LEU A 25 11.98 -4.00 -10.06
CA LEU A 25 11.74 -5.29 -10.71
C LEU A 25 12.15 -5.25 -12.18
N SER A 26 12.63 -6.40 -12.70
CA SER A 26 12.76 -6.63 -14.12
C SER A 26 11.39 -6.84 -14.78
N ALA A 27 11.34 -6.82 -16.11
CA ALA A 27 10.14 -7.13 -16.87
C ALA A 27 9.67 -8.58 -16.65
N ASP A 28 10.60 -9.52 -16.53
CA ASP A 28 10.30 -10.94 -16.30
C ASP A 28 9.72 -11.16 -14.89
N GLU A 29 10.30 -10.53 -13.85
CA GLU A 29 9.76 -10.57 -12.48
C GLU A 29 8.34 -9.99 -12.42
N GLU A 30 8.09 -8.87 -13.12
CA GLU A 30 6.75 -8.28 -13.21
C GLU A 30 5.76 -9.23 -13.91
N SER A 31 6.17 -9.86 -15.01
CA SER A 31 5.35 -10.80 -15.78
C SER A 31 4.97 -12.03 -14.96
N VAL A 32 5.89 -12.57 -14.16
CA VAL A 32 5.63 -13.68 -13.24
C VAL A 32 4.63 -13.24 -12.16
N LEU A 33 4.89 -12.12 -11.52
CA LEU A 33 3.98 -11.58 -10.48
C LEU A 33 2.58 -11.31 -11.03
N ALA A 34 2.45 -10.70 -12.20
CA ALA A 34 1.16 -10.38 -12.80
C ALA A 34 0.32 -11.65 -13.09
N ARG A 35 0.95 -12.74 -13.52
CA ARG A 35 0.28 -14.03 -13.70
C ARG A 35 -0.24 -14.60 -12.38
N GLU A 36 0.60 -14.65 -11.35
CA GLU A 36 0.20 -15.13 -10.03
C GLU A 36 -0.93 -14.27 -9.45
N LEU A 37 -0.83 -12.95 -9.57
CA LEU A 37 -1.85 -12.02 -9.10
C LEU A 37 -3.19 -12.23 -9.79
N SER A 38 -3.21 -12.53 -11.08
CA SER A 38 -4.44 -12.74 -11.85
C SER A 38 -5.28 -13.93 -11.38
N THR A 39 -4.68 -14.86 -10.63
CA THR A 39 -5.37 -16.05 -10.08
C THR A 39 -6.00 -15.81 -8.71
N LEU A 40 -5.73 -14.67 -8.09
CA LEU A 40 -6.20 -14.39 -6.74
C LEU A 40 -7.69 -14.06 -6.68
N PRO A 41 -8.39 -14.41 -5.58
CA PRO A 41 -9.82 -14.19 -5.41
C PRO A 41 -10.12 -12.73 -5.01
N PHE A 42 -9.92 -11.81 -5.93
CA PHE A 42 -10.23 -10.40 -5.73
C PHE A 42 -11.71 -10.18 -5.45
N LYS A 43 -12.00 -9.22 -4.57
CA LYS A 43 -13.36 -8.78 -4.22
C LYS A 43 -13.44 -7.26 -4.34
N PRO A 44 -14.60 -6.70 -4.72
CA PRO A 44 -14.80 -5.26 -4.65
C PRO A 44 -14.45 -4.72 -3.27
N PHE A 45 -13.77 -3.58 -3.22
CA PHE A 45 -13.50 -2.92 -1.95
C PHE A 45 -14.80 -2.25 -1.46
N ASP A 46 -15.35 -2.78 -0.37
CA ASP A 46 -16.50 -2.20 0.31
C ASP A 46 -16.05 -1.20 1.39
N PHE A 47 -16.61 0.01 1.33
CA PHE A 47 -16.41 1.02 2.34
C PHE A 47 -17.78 1.60 2.73
N HIS A 48 -18.35 1.18 3.85
CA HIS A 48 -19.65 1.61 4.36
C HIS A 48 -20.79 1.51 3.33
N GLY A 49 -20.85 0.39 2.57
CA GLY A 49 -21.87 0.14 1.55
C GLY A 49 -21.61 0.79 0.19
N TYR A 50 -20.52 1.55 0.04
CA TYR A 50 -20.05 2.06 -1.24
C TYR A 50 -19.02 1.10 -1.85
N GLN A 51 -19.36 0.50 -2.98
CA GLN A 51 -18.43 -0.34 -3.73
C GLN A 51 -17.51 0.53 -4.58
N ALA A 52 -16.21 0.51 -4.24
CA ALA A 52 -15.20 1.14 -5.07
C ALA A 52 -14.94 0.32 -6.35
N ASN A 53 -14.60 1.00 -7.44
CA ASN A 53 -14.27 0.34 -8.72
C ASN A 53 -12.98 -0.50 -8.66
N ARG A 54 -12.15 -0.36 -7.60
CA ARG A 54 -10.99 -1.21 -7.40
C ARG A 54 -11.36 -2.49 -6.67
N GLN A 55 -10.65 -3.57 -6.98
CA GLN A 55 -10.78 -4.85 -6.29
C GLN A 55 -9.59 -5.09 -5.39
N VAL A 56 -9.79 -5.83 -4.31
CA VAL A 56 -8.74 -6.08 -3.30
C VAL A 56 -8.72 -7.52 -2.85
N VAL A 57 -7.53 -7.96 -2.41
CA VAL A 57 -7.33 -9.18 -1.63
C VAL A 57 -6.25 -8.91 -0.57
N GLY A 58 -6.46 -9.41 0.65
CA GLY A 58 -5.57 -9.17 1.78
C GLY A 58 -5.07 -10.44 2.43
N PHE A 59 -3.83 -10.40 2.97
CA PHE A 59 -3.13 -11.52 3.58
C PHE A 59 -2.37 -11.12 4.84
N GLY A 60 -2.03 -12.12 5.67
CA GLY A 60 -1.28 -11.94 6.90
C GLY A 60 -2.14 -11.44 8.04
N TYR A 61 -2.40 -10.16 8.08
CA TYR A 61 -3.23 -9.52 9.10
C TYR A 61 -4.31 -8.64 8.46
N ARG A 62 -5.45 -8.50 9.15
CA ARG A 62 -6.52 -7.57 8.78
C ARG A 62 -7.05 -6.85 10.02
N TYR A 63 -7.59 -5.67 9.84
CA TYR A 63 -8.32 -4.99 10.90
C TYR A 63 -9.77 -5.49 10.91
N ASP A 64 -10.19 -5.99 12.07
CA ASP A 64 -11.56 -6.40 12.34
C ASP A 64 -12.30 -5.23 13.02
N TYR A 65 -13.33 -4.72 12.36
CA TYR A 65 -14.08 -3.56 12.85
C TYR A 65 -14.95 -3.90 14.06
N ASP A 66 -15.50 -5.12 14.12
CA ASP A 66 -16.38 -5.55 15.20
C ASP A 66 -15.57 -5.76 16.48
N ARG A 67 -14.40 -6.37 16.35
CA ARG A 67 -13.45 -6.59 17.46
C ARG A 67 -12.57 -5.40 17.78
N ARG A 68 -12.55 -4.38 16.90
CA ARG A 68 -11.65 -3.22 16.98
C ARG A 68 -10.17 -3.61 17.16
N ALA A 69 -9.77 -4.72 16.55
CA ALA A 69 -8.45 -5.31 16.71
C ALA A 69 -7.86 -5.76 15.36
N VAL A 70 -6.54 -5.91 15.35
CA VAL A 70 -5.83 -6.59 14.26
C VAL A 70 -5.91 -8.09 14.52
N VAL A 71 -6.42 -8.84 13.55
CA VAL A 71 -6.56 -10.30 13.61
C VAL A 71 -5.78 -10.96 12.47
N GLU A 72 -5.43 -12.22 12.65
CA GLU A 72 -4.81 -13.01 11.60
C GLU A 72 -5.80 -13.22 10.44
N ALA A 73 -5.28 -13.23 9.23
CA ALA A 73 -5.97 -13.51 7.98
C ALA A 73 -5.29 -14.68 7.26
N ALA A 74 -5.68 -14.97 6.03
CA ALA A 74 -4.99 -15.95 5.20
C ALA A 74 -3.48 -15.70 5.15
N PRO A 75 -2.62 -16.72 5.16
CA PRO A 75 -1.17 -16.53 5.12
C PRO A 75 -0.74 -15.81 3.84
N VAL A 76 0.33 -15.05 3.93
CA VAL A 76 0.92 -14.38 2.77
C VAL A 76 1.37 -15.44 1.75
N PRO A 77 0.92 -15.37 0.49
CA PRO A 77 1.30 -16.32 -0.55
C PRO A 77 2.82 -16.40 -0.74
N SER A 78 3.34 -17.62 -0.90
CA SER A 78 4.78 -17.87 -1.00
C SER A 78 5.44 -17.17 -2.20
N PHE A 79 4.73 -16.97 -3.30
CA PHE A 79 5.23 -16.26 -4.48
C PHE A 79 5.59 -14.79 -4.20
N LEU A 80 5.07 -14.20 -3.10
CA LEU A 80 5.42 -12.85 -2.67
C LEU A 80 6.69 -12.80 -1.80
N THR A 81 7.23 -13.93 -1.35
CA THR A 81 8.41 -13.97 -0.49
C THR A 81 9.65 -13.33 -1.12
N PRO A 82 10.00 -13.59 -2.39
CA PRO A 82 11.13 -12.91 -3.04
C PRO A 82 10.93 -11.40 -3.12
N LEU A 83 9.71 -10.94 -3.46
CA LEU A 83 9.39 -9.52 -3.51
C LEU A 83 9.50 -8.88 -2.13
N ARG A 84 8.99 -9.53 -1.07
CA ARG A 84 9.08 -9.03 0.31
C ARG A 84 10.52 -8.83 0.77
N ARG A 85 11.44 -9.74 0.41
CA ARG A 85 12.88 -9.58 0.68
C ARG A 85 13.47 -8.41 -0.10
N LYS A 86 13.17 -8.32 -1.38
CA LYS A 86 13.70 -7.28 -2.27
C LYS A 86 13.30 -5.86 -1.82
N ILE A 87 12.04 -5.65 -1.39
CA ILE A 87 11.61 -4.37 -0.83
C ILE A 87 12.29 -4.08 0.52
N ALA A 88 12.45 -5.09 1.37
CA ALA A 88 13.10 -4.95 2.65
C ALA A 88 14.54 -4.46 2.48
N GLU A 89 15.32 -5.11 1.63
CA GLU A 89 16.67 -4.70 1.25
C GLU A 89 16.71 -3.28 0.66
N SER A 90 15.77 -2.95 -0.25
CA SER A 90 15.75 -1.65 -0.94
C SER A 90 15.44 -0.47 -0.03
N PHE A 91 14.81 -0.70 1.10
CA PHE A 91 14.40 0.33 2.05
C PHE A 91 15.07 0.20 3.42
N ASP A 92 16.06 -0.69 3.58
CA ASP A 92 16.80 -0.96 4.83
C ASP A 92 15.84 -1.38 5.95
N ARG A 93 15.03 -2.43 5.69
CA ARG A 93 14.03 -2.97 6.61
C ARG A 93 14.16 -4.47 6.75
N GLU A 94 13.61 -5.02 7.83
CA GLU A 94 13.47 -6.46 8.02
C GLU A 94 12.27 -6.99 7.25
N ALA A 95 12.47 -8.05 6.45
CA ALA A 95 11.41 -8.63 5.61
C ALA A 95 10.23 -9.13 6.46
N ASP A 96 10.49 -9.69 7.64
CA ASP A 96 9.47 -10.24 8.53
C ASP A 96 8.70 -9.17 9.32
N ALA A 97 9.14 -7.91 9.28
CA ALA A 97 8.37 -6.79 9.80
C ALA A 97 7.11 -6.50 8.96
N PHE A 98 7.14 -6.84 7.66
CA PHE A 98 6.00 -6.67 6.76
C PHE A 98 5.01 -7.84 6.94
N ARG A 99 4.10 -7.69 7.89
CA ARG A 99 3.18 -8.74 8.33
C ARG A 99 1.82 -8.70 7.66
N GLN A 100 1.46 -7.59 7.01
CA GLN A 100 0.22 -7.42 6.27
C GLN A 100 0.51 -7.11 4.81
N VAL A 101 -0.21 -7.78 3.91
CA VAL A 101 -0.19 -7.52 2.48
C VAL A 101 -1.61 -7.21 2.02
N LEU A 102 -1.77 -6.10 1.29
CA LEU A 102 -3.00 -5.76 0.58
C LEU A 102 -2.66 -5.57 -0.89
N ILE A 103 -3.30 -6.35 -1.73
CA ILE A 103 -3.17 -6.26 -3.18
C ILE A 103 -4.40 -5.56 -3.72
N ASN A 104 -4.18 -4.54 -4.55
CA ASN A 104 -5.24 -3.81 -5.24
C ASN A 104 -5.13 -4.04 -6.74
N GLU A 105 -6.24 -4.40 -7.36
CA GLU A 105 -6.42 -4.39 -8.80
C GLU A 105 -7.17 -3.11 -9.20
N TYR A 106 -6.58 -2.35 -10.11
CA TYR A 106 -7.17 -1.16 -10.71
C TYR A 106 -7.44 -1.46 -12.18
N ARG A 107 -8.71 -1.63 -12.53
CA ARG A 107 -9.15 -1.65 -13.94
C ARG A 107 -9.26 -0.21 -14.46
N PRO A 108 -9.27 0.02 -15.79
CA PRO A 108 -9.53 1.37 -16.32
C PRO A 108 -10.72 2.04 -15.66
N GLY A 109 -10.58 3.29 -15.26
CA GLY A 109 -11.58 4.04 -14.51
C GLY A 109 -11.54 3.86 -12.99
N ALA A 110 -10.77 2.89 -12.46
CA ALA A 110 -10.60 2.70 -11.02
C ALA A 110 -9.56 3.64 -10.44
N GLY A 111 -9.79 4.08 -9.21
CA GLY A 111 -8.88 4.92 -8.45
C GLY A 111 -9.08 4.74 -6.95
N ILE A 112 -8.38 5.55 -6.16
CA ILE A 112 -8.61 5.63 -4.71
C ILE A 112 -8.64 7.09 -4.28
N GLY A 113 -9.69 7.46 -3.53
CA GLY A 113 -9.89 8.80 -3.01
C GLY A 113 -8.85 9.20 -1.96
N TRP A 114 -8.91 10.44 -1.49
CA TRP A 114 -8.04 10.96 -0.45
C TRP A 114 -8.22 10.22 0.86
N HIS A 115 -7.14 9.63 1.36
CA HIS A 115 -7.13 8.87 2.62
C HIS A 115 -5.73 8.84 3.24
N ARG A 116 -5.68 8.41 4.48
CA ARG A 116 -4.49 7.90 5.16
C ARG A 116 -4.69 6.43 5.47
N ASP A 117 -3.63 5.64 5.42
CA ASP A 117 -3.70 4.26 5.88
C ASP A 117 -4.10 4.20 7.37
N LYS A 118 -4.69 3.10 7.79
CA LYS A 118 -5.18 2.91 9.15
C LYS A 118 -4.04 2.99 10.17
N PRO A 119 -4.28 3.61 11.34
CA PRO A 119 -3.24 3.81 12.37
C PRO A 119 -2.71 2.52 13.00
N GLN A 120 -3.36 1.39 12.76
CA GLN A 120 -2.90 0.06 13.19
C GLN A 120 -1.69 -0.44 12.40
N PHE A 121 -1.43 0.16 11.25
CA PHE A 121 -0.26 -0.08 10.42
C PHE A 121 0.70 1.10 10.56
N ASP A 122 1.99 0.82 10.62
CA ASP A 122 3.03 1.84 10.75
C ASP A 122 3.62 2.17 9.37
N GLU A 123 4.69 1.51 8.95
CA GLU A 123 5.29 1.74 7.65
C GLU A 123 4.53 1.03 6.52
N VAL A 124 4.50 1.66 5.35
CA VAL A 124 3.80 1.14 4.17
C VAL A 124 4.72 1.18 2.96
N VAL A 125 5.00 0.03 2.38
CA VAL A 125 5.69 -0.07 1.09
C VAL A 125 4.68 -0.46 0.01
N GLY A 126 4.54 0.35 -1.03
CA GLY A 126 3.72 0.03 -2.19
C GLY A 126 4.58 -0.31 -3.41
N VAL A 127 4.30 -1.45 -4.05
CA VAL A 127 4.92 -1.86 -5.33
C VAL A 127 3.91 -1.69 -6.45
N SER A 128 4.31 -1.02 -7.54
CA SER A 128 3.45 -0.70 -8.69
C SER A 128 3.79 -1.60 -9.88
N LEU A 129 2.77 -2.16 -10.54
CA LEU A 129 2.93 -3.09 -11.66
C LEU A 129 2.03 -2.71 -12.83
N LEU A 130 2.47 -3.04 -14.04
CA LEU A 130 1.81 -2.97 -15.35
C LEU A 130 1.68 -1.56 -15.91
N ALA A 131 1.08 -0.63 -15.21
CA ALA A 131 0.85 0.73 -15.70
C ALA A 131 1.28 1.79 -14.68
N PRO A 132 1.74 2.96 -15.13
CA PRO A 132 2.01 4.08 -14.25
C PRO A 132 0.70 4.64 -13.66
N CYS A 133 0.84 5.38 -12.56
CA CYS A 133 -0.25 6.16 -12.01
C CYS A 133 0.26 7.46 -11.42
N VAL A 134 -0.60 8.47 -11.36
CA VAL A 134 -0.32 9.69 -10.60
C VAL A 134 -0.60 9.43 -9.13
N PHE A 135 0.43 9.48 -8.30
CA PHE A 135 0.31 9.39 -6.85
C PHE A 135 0.30 10.81 -6.27
N ARG A 136 -0.79 11.20 -5.62
CA ARG A 136 -1.01 12.55 -5.12
C ARG A 136 -0.98 12.57 -3.61
N PHE A 137 -0.40 13.63 -3.07
CA PHE A 137 -0.39 13.96 -1.66
C PHE A 137 -1.10 15.27 -1.39
N ARG A 138 -1.75 15.38 -0.22
CA ARG A 138 -2.22 16.65 0.32
C ARG A 138 -2.14 16.66 1.84
N ARG A 139 -1.93 17.85 2.40
CA ARG A 139 -2.11 18.13 3.85
C ARG A 139 -2.73 19.49 4.05
N ARG A 140 -3.40 19.68 5.17
CA ARG A 140 -3.86 21.03 5.56
C ARG A 140 -2.67 21.91 5.92
N SER A 141 -2.74 23.18 5.45
CA SER A 141 -1.80 24.25 5.77
C SER A 141 -2.62 25.53 5.99
N GLY A 142 -3.02 25.78 7.24
CA GLY A 142 -4.01 26.81 7.54
C GLY A 142 -5.34 26.54 6.86
N GLU A 143 -5.84 27.52 6.10
CA GLU A 143 -7.09 27.39 5.35
C GLU A 143 -6.93 26.72 3.97
N THR A 144 -5.69 26.47 3.54
CA THR A 144 -5.38 25.95 2.21
C THR A 144 -4.93 24.49 2.27
N TRP A 145 -4.67 23.91 1.09
CA TRP A 145 -4.09 22.58 0.93
C TRP A 145 -2.71 22.68 0.31
N ASP A 146 -1.69 22.21 1.02
CA ASP A 146 -0.41 21.89 0.41
C ASP A 146 -0.55 20.59 -0.38
N ARG A 147 -0.17 20.60 -1.67
CA ARG A 147 -0.31 19.47 -2.59
C ARG A 147 1.01 19.11 -3.22
N ARG A 148 1.25 17.81 -3.41
CA ARG A 148 2.39 17.25 -4.13
C ARG A 148 1.89 16.09 -4.97
N SER A 149 2.63 15.77 -6.03
CA SER A 149 2.36 14.57 -6.84
C SER A 149 3.64 14.06 -7.49
N LEU A 150 3.62 12.79 -7.85
CA LEU A 150 4.64 12.17 -8.67
C LEU A 150 3.99 11.09 -9.53
N THR A 151 4.60 10.76 -10.65
CA THR A 151 4.25 9.56 -11.42
C THR A 151 4.97 8.37 -10.80
N VAL A 152 4.20 7.38 -10.35
CA VAL A 152 4.69 6.09 -9.89
C VAL A 152 4.71 5.15 -11.09
N GLU A 153 5.90 4.83 -11.57
CA GLU A 153 6.11 3.97 -12.73
C GLU A 153 5.86 2.49 -12.39
N PRO A 154 5.53 1.64 -13.36
CA PRO A 154 5.53 0.19 -13.16
C PRO A 154 6.92 -0.30 -12.77
N ARG A 155 6.96 -1.44 -12.09
CA ARG A 155 8.19 -2.05 -11.56
C ARG A 155 8.94 -1.18 -10.56
N SER A 156 8.25 -0.25 -9.92
CA SER A 156 8.79 0.63 -8.88
C SER A 156 8.19 0.33 -7.52
N ALA A 157 8.84 0.87 -6.48
CA ALA A 157 8.29 0.85 -5.13
C ALA A 157 8.44 2.20 -4.45
N TYR A 158 7.55 2.47 -3.50
CA TYR A 158 7.63 3.61 -2.60
C TYR A 158 7.45 3.18 -1.15
N LEU A 159 8.08 3.91 -0.24
CA LEU A 159 7.91 3.78 1.20
C LEU A 159 7.21 5.04 1.73
N LEU A 160 6.20 4.84 2.57
CA LEU A 160 5.56 5.87 3.40
C LEU A 160 5.94 5.63 4.86
N THR A 161 6.58 6.61 5.49
CA THR A 161 6.94 6.61 6.92
C THR A 161 6.89 8.03 7.47
N GLY A 162 6.89 8.21 8.80
CA GLY A 162 6.86 9.52 9.43
C GLY A 162 5.74 10.42 8.91
N PRO A 163 6.01 11.71 8.60
CA PRO A 163 5.01 12.66 8.14
C PRO A 163 4.26 12.23 6.87
N SER A 164 4.94 11.60 5.88
CA SER A 164 4.28 11.12 4.66
C SER A 164 3.19 10.10 4.95
N ARG A 165 3.32 9.35 6.04
CA ARG A 165 2.41 8.30 6.48
C ARG A 165 1.31 8.83 7.43
N THR A 166 1.66 9.77 8.32
CA THR A 166 0.80 10.15 9.44
C THR A 166 0.09 11.50 9.25
N ILE A 167 0.68 12.42 8.50
CA ILE A 167 0.17 13.78 8.29
C ILE A 167 -0.49 13.92 6.92
N TRP A 168 0.17 13.43 5.87
CA TRP A 168 -0.31 13.56 4.51
C TRP A 168 -1.39 12.54 4.17
N GLU A 169 -2.44 13.00 3.53
CA GLU A 169 -3.36 12.13 2.78
C GLU A 169 -2.78 11.86 1.40
N HIS A 170 -3.09 10.69 0.86
CA HIS A 170 -2.71 10.34 -0.49
C HIS A 170 -3.91 9.82 -1.30
N SER A 171 -3.80 9.86 -2.63
CA SER A 171 -4.82 9.41 -3.56
C SER A 171 -4.22 9.02 -4.90
N ILE A 172 -4.94 8.20 -5.65
CA ILE A 172 -4.65 7.86 -7.06
C ILE A 172 -5.92 8.19 -7.85
N PRO A 173 -5.87 9.11 -8.84
CA PRO A 173 -6.99 9.33 -9.75
C PRO A 173 -7.39 8.06 -10.49
N ALA A 174 -8.51 8.07 -11.18
CA ALA A 174 -8.87 7.01 -12.11
C ALA A 174 -7.71 6.72 -13.07
N VAL A 175 -7.32 5.43 -13.16
CA VAL A 175 -6.26 4.99 -14.07
C VAL A 175 -6.84 4.68 -15.45
N ASP A 176 -6.05 4.87 -16.50
CA ASP A 176 -6.47 4.62 -17.88
C ASP A 176 -6.18 3.18 -18.33
N ARG A 177 -5.29 2.49 -17.65
CA ARG A 177 -4.86 1.13 -17.97
C ARG A 177 -4.88 0.23 -16.74
N HIS A 178 -4.99 -1.07 -16.97
CA HIS A 178 -4.94 -2.08 -15.93
C HIS A 178 -3.63 -1.98 -15.12
N ARG A 179 -3.76 -1.97 -13.81
CA ARG A 179 -2.65 -1.80 -12.86
C ARG A 179 -2.87 -2.67 -11.63
N TYR A 180 -1.80 -3.28 -11.13
CA TYR A 180 -1.77 -3.82 -9.78
C TYR A 180 -0.94 -2.93 -8.84
N SER A 181 -1.32 -2.92 -7.57
CA SER A 181 -0.49 -2.40 -6.49
C SER A 181 -0.44 -3.42 -5.36
N ILE A 182 0.77 -3.83 -4.97
CA ILE A 182 1.00 -4.69 -3.81
C ILE A 182 1.49 -3.81 -2.68
N THR A 183 0.74 -3.73 -1.59
CA THR A 183 1.08 -2.92 -0.43
C THR A 183 1.48 -3.81 0.73
N PHE A 184 2.71 -3.67 1.22
CA PHE A 184 3.26 -4.34 2.40
C PHE A 184 3.26 -3.39 3.58
N ARG A 185 2.79 -3.84 4.74
CA ARG A 185 2.66 -3.00 5.93
C ARG A 185 3.27 -3.66 7.16
N THR A 186 3.94 -2.85 7.96
CA THR A 186 4.31 -3.23 9.33
C THR A 186 3.14 -2.96 10.27
N LEU A 187 3.09 -3.65 11.41
CA LEU A 187 2.10 -3.39 12.45
C LEU A 187 2.63 -2.30 13.39
N ALA A 188 1.76 -1.36 13.75
CA ALA A 188 2.08 -0.40 14.80
C ALA A 188 2.28 -1.13 16.15
N ALA A 189 3.19 -0.65 16.99
CA ALA A 189 3.56 -1.31 18.24
C ALA A 189 2.36 -1.61 19.16
N LYS A 190 1.35 -0.71 19.18
CA LYS A 190 0.11 -0.89 19.95
C LYS A 190 -0.88 -1.87 19.33
N ALA A 191 -0.69 -2.27 18.09
CA ALA A 191 -1.59 -3.14 17.34
C ALA A 191 -1.02 -4.54 17.13
N ALA A 192 0.23 -4.78 17.50
CA ALA A 192 0.85 -6.11 17.41
C ALA A 192 0.12 -7.07 18.38
N PRO A 193 -0.36 -8.24 17.93
CA PRO A 193 -0.92 -9.24 18.81
C PRO A 193 0.12 -9.64 19.85
N ASP A 194 -0.31 -9.74 21.11
CA ASP A 194 0.57 -10.15 22.21
C ASP A 194 1.20 -11.52 21.89
N ALA A 195 2.52 -11.57 21.87
CA ALA A 195 3.28 -12.81 21.61
C ALA A 195 3.01 -13.89 22.66
N ARG A 196 2.35 -13.54 23.78
CA ARG A 196 2.05 -14.43 24.91
C ARG A 196 0.83 -15.33 24.71
N SER A 197 -0.02 -15.08 23.70
CA SER A 197 -1.24 -15.87 23.48
C SER A 197 -1.02 -17.25 22.84
N LYS A 198 0.18 -17.59 22.39
CA LYS A 198 0.48 -18.88 21.75
C LYS A 198 1.00 -19.98 22.69
N ALA A 199 1.08 -19.73 24.01
CA ALA A 199 1.75 -20.64 24.95
C ALA A 199 0.80 -21.44 25.89
N THR A 200 -0.52 -21.42 25.69
CA THR A 200 -1.45 -22.18 26.55
C THR A 200 -2.34 -23.13 25.75
N GLY A 201 -1.70 -24.00 25.00
CA GLY A 201 -2.29 -25.26 24.55
C GLY A 201 -1.59 -26.42 25.23
N ARG A 202 -1.75 -26.52 26.56
CA ARG A 202 -1.26 -27.66 27.32
C ARG A 202 -2.18 -28.84 27.07
N ILE A 203 -1.63 -29.85 26.48
CA ILE A 203 -2.23 -31.19 26.31
C ILE A 203 -2.52 -31.72 27.73
N GLU A 204 -3.77 -31.84 28.08
CA GLU A 204 -4.20 -32.78 29.15
C GLU A 204 -4.61 -34.08 28.51
N ASN A 205 -3.71 -35.08 28.60
CA ASN A 205 -4.04 -36.49 28.45
C ASN A 205 -4.71 -36.94 29.73
N HIS A 206 -5.89 -37.45 29.58
CA HIS A 206 -6.41 -38.55 30.44
C HIS A 206 -7.22 -39.49 29.56
#